data_07e0da5aaf00bf7da98502d06a13493c
#
_entry.id   07e0da5aaf00bf7da98502d06a13493c
#
_cell.length_a   1.000
_cell.length_b   1.000
_cell.length_c   1.000
_cell.angle_alpha   90.00
_cell.angle_beta   90.00
_cell.angle_gamma   90.00
#
_symmetry.space_group_name_H-M   'P 1'
#
loop_
_entity.id
_entity.type
_entity.pdbx_description
1 polymer ?
#
loop_
_entity_poly.entity_id
_entity_poly.type
_entity_poly.pdbx_seq_one_letter_code
_entity_poly.pdbx_strand_id
1 'polypeptide(L)'
;GSHDLIVHNYGPGRSMASIHAEVPNDVEIEASHEIIDRIEREAFRELGVFLVIHMDPVETRDVRVIQARGQVERILEALDSAVAIHDFRMVSGEEQVNLIFDMEVPYEYDEKKQDELKMTLAKLLQITDSRYQCVITIERSYIGSAKE
;
A
#
# COMPACT_ATOMS: atom_id res chain seq x y z
N GLY A 1 -7.07 0.68 -4.26
CA GLY A 1 -6.57 -0.10 -3.14
C GLY A 1 -6.99 0.45 -1.80
N SER A 2 -6.64 -0.26 -0.73
CA SER A 2 -6.85 0.19 0.65
C SER A 2 -5.73 -0.36 1.53
N HIS A 3 -5.37 0.40 2.59
CA HIS A 3 -4.31 0.03 3.54
C HIS A 3 -4.55 0.64 4.92
N ASP A 4 -3.72 0.27 5.91
CA ASP A 4 -3.72 0.80 7.27
C ASP A 4 -5.08 0.70 7.99
N LEU A 5 -5.74 -0.47 7.88
CA LEU A 5 -6.95 -0.73 8.63
C LEU A 5 -6.65 -0.81 10.13
N ILE A 6 -7.27 0.08 10.89
CA ILE A 6 -7.23 0.08 12.36
C ILE A 6 -8.64 -0.14 12.88
N VAL A 7 -8.81 -1.12 13.77
CA VAL A 7 -10.10 -1.41 14.40
C VAL A 7 -10.00 -1.23 15.89
N HIS A 8 -10.90 -0.43 16.44
CA HIS A 8 -11.07 -0.21 17.87
C HIS A 8 -12.38 -0.82 18.35
N ASN A 9 -12.31 -1.62 19.40
CA ASN A 9 -13.49 -2.19 20.03
C ASN A 9 -13.73 -1.53 21.40
N TYR A 10 -14.86 -0.84 21.53
CA TYR A 10 -15.28 -0.14 22.75
C TYR A 10 -16.34 -0.92 23.56
N GLY A 11 -16.48 -2.22 23.30
CA GLY A 11 -17.47 -3.09 23.95
C GLY A 11 -18.58 -3.53 23.00
N PRO A 12 -19.57 -4.27 23.51
CA PRO A 12 -20.64 -4.85 22.69
C PRO A 12 -21.37 -3.82 21.84
N GLY A 13 -21.39 -4.00 20.53
CA GLY A 13 -22.07 -3.12 19.57
C GLY A 13 -21.43 -1.75 19.37
N ARG A 14 -20.16 -1.55 19.79
CA ARG A 14 -19.42 -0.30 19.63
C ARG A 14 -18.04 -0.53 19.03
N SER A 15 -17.99 -0.77 17.74
CA SER A 15 -16.73 -0.86 17.00
C SER A 15 -16.56 0.36 16.10
N MET A 16 -15.36 0.89 16.07
CA MET A 16 -14.93 1.95 15.17
C MET A 16 -13.72 1.49 14.38
N ALA A 17 -13.68 1.81 13.12
CA ALA A 17 -12.54 1.49 12.26
C ALA A 17 -12.13 2.72 11.43
N SER A 18 -10.85 2.80 11.12
CA SER A 18 -10.32 3.71 10.12
C SER A 18 -9.53 2.93 9.08
N ILE A 19 -9.59 3.38 7.84
CA ILE A 19 -8.88 2.78 6.72
C ILE A 19 -8.49 3.87 5.73
N HIS A 20 -7.37 3.70 5.05
CA HIS A 20 -6.99 4.52 3.90
C HIS A 20 -7.54 3.88 2.62
N ALA A 21 -8.17 4.68 1.77
CA ALA A 21 -8.65 4.26 0.46
C ALA A 21 -7.99 5.09 -0.64
N GLU A 22 -7.34 4.41 -1.56
CA GLU A 22 -6.67 5.02 -2.68
C GLU A 22 -7.69 5.40 -3.76
N VAL A 23 -7.63 6.66 -4.17
CA VAL A 23 -8.50 7.22 -5.19
C VAL A 23 -7.63 7.82 -6.29
N PRO A 24 -7.86 7.49 -7.58
CA PRO A 24 -7.13 8.14 -8.66
C PRO A 24 -7.29 9.67 -8.60
N ASN A 25 -6.18 10.40 -8.73
CA ASN A 25 -6.18 11.86 -8.62
C ASN A 25 -6.86 12.57 -9.80
N ASP A 26 -7.20 11.84 -10.86
CA ASP A 26 -7.93 12.33 -12.04
C ASP A 26 -9.46 12.13 -11.94
N VAL A 27 -9.96 11.64 -10.79
CA VAL A 27 -11.40 11.50 -10.53
C VAL A 27 -11.92 12.73 -9.79
N GLU A 28 -13.12 13.17 -10.14
CA GLU A 28 -13.83 14.26 -9.45
C GLU A 28 -13.97 13.94 -7.96
N ILE A 29 -13.54 14.87 -7.11
CA ILE A 29 -13.54 14.69 -5.66
C ILE A 29 -14.94 14.44 -5.10
N GLU A 30 -15.95 15.09 -5.68
CA GLU A 30 -17.34 14.92 -5.26
C GLU A 30 -17.85 13.50 -5.53
N ALA A 31 -17.50 12.93 -6.69
CA ALA A 31 -17.86 11.56 -7.04
C ALA A 31 -17.17 10.54 -6.12
N SER A 32 -15.90 10.77 -5.80
CA SER A 32 -15.17 9.93 -4.86
C SER A 32 -15.75 9.99 -3.45
N HIS A 33 -16.10 11.19 -3.00
CA HIS A 33 -16.70 11.39 -1.69
C HIS A 33 -18.06 10.68 -1.56
N GLU A 34 -18.89 10.74 -2.60
CA GLU A 34 -20.20 10.06 -2.60
C GLU A 34 -20.07 8.54 -2.46
N ILE A 35 -19.07 7.96 -3.12
CA ILE A 35 -18.77 6.52 -3.01
C ILE A 35 -18.34 6.15 -1.60
N ILE A 36 -17.42 6.94 -1.04
CA ILE A 36 -16.90 6.73 0.31
C ILE A 36 -18.01 6.83 1.36
N ASP A 37 -18.79 7.88 1.33
CA ASP A 37 -19.91 8.09 2.22
C ASP A 37 -20.96 6.94 2.15
N ARG A 38 -21.15 6.37 0.97
CA ARG A 38 -21.98 5.18 0.80
C ARG A 38 -21.36 3.96 1.48
N ILE A 39 -20.06 3.72 1.31
CA ILE A 39 -19.35 2.59 1.93
C ILE A 39 -19.39 2.70 3.46
N GLU A 40 -19.15 3.88 4.01
CA GLU A 40 -19.22 4.13 5.46
C GLU A 40 -20.62 3.81 6.01
N ARG A 41 -21.68 4.24 5.33
CA ARG A 41 -23.06 3.91 5.72
C ARG A 41 -23.37 2.41 5.61
N GLU A 42 -22.87 1.74 4.57
CA GLU A 42 -23.05 0.30 4.39
C GLU A 42 -22.31 -0.49 5.47
N ALA A 43 -21.09 -0.11 5.81
CA ALA A 43 -20.32 -0.72 6.89
C ALA A 43 -21.06 -0.63 8.24
N PHE A 44 -21.66 0.51 8.54
CA PHE A 44 -22.47 0.64 9.74
C PHE A 44 -23.73 -0.23 9.71
N ARG A 45 -24.44 -0.24 8.58
CA ARG A 45 -25.70 -0.99 8.44
C ARG A 45 -25.49 -2.50 8.52
N GLU A 46 -24.43 -3.01 7.88
CA GLU A 46 -24.21 -4.45 7.70
C GLU A 46 -23.33 -5.06 8.79
N LEU A 47 -22.36 -4.31 9.28
CA LEU A 47 -21.35 -4.78 10.23
C LEU A 47 -21.48 -4.14 11.62
N GLY A 48 -22.27 -3.07 11.78
CA GLY A 48 -22.35 -2.31 13.01
C GLY A 48 -21.05 -1.58 13.36
N VAL A 49 -20.20 -1.32 12.36
CA VAL A 49 -18.89 -0.68 12.53
C VAL A 49 -18.98 0.77 12.07
N PHE A 50 -18.55 1.69 12.92
CA PHE A 50 -18.35 3.09 12.56
C PHE A 50 -17.05 3.19 11.77
N LEU A 51 -17.15 3.19 10.45
CA LEU A 51 -16.00 3.27 9.55
C LEU A 51 -15.71 4.72 9.17
N VAL A 52 -14.45 5.11 9.24
CA VAL A 52 -13.92 6.38 8.70
C VAL A 52 -12.92 6.04 7.61
N ILE A 53 -13.15 6.56 6.40
CA ILE A 53 -12.28 6.33 5.26
C ILE A 53 -11.50 7.61 4.94
N HIS A 54 -10.17 7.53 5.04
CA HIS A 54 -9.28 8.59 4.57
C HIS A 54 -8.95 8.38 3.10
N MET A 55 -9.23 9.40 2.28
CA MET A 55 -8.91 9.32 0.83
C MET A 55 -7.46 9.68 0.58
N ASP A 56 -6.74 8.79 -0.08
CA ASP A 56 -5.38 9.02 -0.57
C ASP A 56 -5.39 9.19 -2.10
N PRO A 57 -5.17 10.40 -2.61
CA PRO A 57 -5.10 10.63 -4.05
C PRO A 57 -3.83 10.00 -4.63
N VAL A 58 -3.99 8.99 -5.48
CA VAL A 58 -2.87 8.28 -6.11
C VAL A 58 -2.66 8.71 -7.56
N GLU A 59 -1.40 8.87 -7.91
CA GLU A 59 -0.95 9.13 -9.27
C GLU A 59 -0.85 7.81 -10.04
N THR A 60 -1.73 7.61 -11.03
CA THR A 60 -1.79 6.32 -11.76
C THR A 60 -1.17 6.36 -13.15
N ARG A 61 -0.97 7.55 -13.75
CA ARG A 61 -0.54 7.70 -15.14
C ARG A 61 0.70 8.59 -15.33
N ASP A 62 1.31 9.05 -14.26
CA ASP A 62 2.45 9.94 -14.31
C ASP A 62 3.74 9.18 -14.64
N VAL A 63 4.58 9.78 -15.46
CA VAL A 63 5.94 9.29 -15.75
C VAL A 63 6.76 9.08 -14.48
N ARG A 64 6.52 9.90 -13.44
CA ARG A 64 7.16 9.77 -12.12
C ARG A 64 6.83 8.43 -11.45
N VAL A 65 5.60 7.94 -11.58
CA VAL A 65 5.18 6.62 -11.06
C VAL A 65 5.96 5.50 -11.74
N ILE A 66 6.06 5.56 -13.08
CA ILE A 66 6.83 4.58 -13.86
C ILE A 66 8.30 4.59 -13.46
N GLN A 67 8.87 5.78 -13.27
CA GLN A 67 10.27 5.93 -12.84
C GLN A 67 10.51 5.41 -11.44
N ALA A 68 9.64 5.77 -10.48
CA ALA A 68 9.73 5.31 -9.10
C ALA A 68 9.58 3.76 -9.01
N ARG A 69 8.60 3.19 -9.71
CA ARG A 69 8.44 1.74 -9.81
C ARG A 69 9.71 1.07 -10.36
N GLY A 70 10.24 1.58 -11.47
CA GLY A 70 11.47 1.04 -12.05
C GLY A 70 12.70 1.16 -11.13
N GLN A 71 12.74 2.13 -10.23
CA GLN A 71 13.78 2.23 -9.19
C GLN A 71 13.61 1.13 -8.14
N VAL A 72 12.38 0.92 -7.65
CA VAL A 72 12.08 -0.16 -6.69
C VAL A 72 12.43 -1.52 -7.28
N GLU A 73 11.99 -1.80 -8.50
CA GLU A 73 12.26 -3.07 -9.19
C GLU A 73 13.77 -3.33 -9.35
N ARG A 74 14.56 -2.33 -9.76
CA ARG A 74 16.02 -2.48 -9.91
C ARG A 74 16.73 -2.72 -8.58
N ILE A 75 16.31 -2.04 -7.51
CA ILE A 75 16.90 -2.23 -6.19
C ILE A 75 16.56 -3.62 -5.67
N LEU A 76 15.30 -4.05 -5.82
CA LEU A 76 14.89 -5.39 -5.40
C LEU A 76 15.60 -6.49 -6.17
N GLU A 77 15.72 -6.37 -7.50
CA GLU A 77 16.46 -7.35 -8.31
C GLU A 77 17.90 -7.49 -7.86
N ALA A 78 18.52 -6.39 -7.41
CA ALA A 78 19.89 -6.42 -6.88
C ALA A 78 19.99 -6.99 -5.45
N LEU A 79 18.95 -6.84 -4.63
CA LEU A 79 18.90 -7.34 -3.27
C LEU A 79 18.50 -8.82 -3.21
N ASP A 80 17.44 -9.16 -3.93
CA ASP A 80 16.86 -10.50 -3.93
C ASP A 80 15.97 -10.70 -5.17
N SER A 81 16.48 -11.36 -6.19
CA SER A 81 15.77 -11.60 -7.46
C SER A 81 14.59 -12.58 -7.35
N ALA A 82 14.39 -13.19 -6.16
CA ALA A 82 13.23 -14.05 -5.91
C ALA A 82 11.98 -13.25 -5.47
N VAL A 83 12.12 -11.94 -5.26
CA VAL A 83 11.07 -11.06 -4.79
C VAL A 83 10.52 -10.23 -5.94
N ALA A 84 9.19 -10.12 -6.02
CA ALA A 84 8.51 -9.29 -7.01
C ALA A 84 7.65 -8.22 -6.31
N ILE A 85 7.23 -7.20 -7.07
CA ILE A 85 6.29 -6.20 -6.58
C ILE A 85 5.05 -6.16 -7.46
N HIS A 86 3.91 -5.90 -6.81
CA HIS A 86 2.61 -5.74 -7.46
C HIS A 86 1.92 -4.47 -6.93
N ASP A 87 0.87 -4.06 -7.63
CA ASP A 87 -0.02 -2.96 -7.23
C ASP A 87 0.71 -1.69 -6.79
N PHE A 88 1.74 -1.31 -7.54
CA PHE A 88 2.54 -0.13 -7.25
C PHE A 88 1.75 1.16 -7.46
N ARG A 89 1.70 2.00 -6.43
CA ARG A 89 1.00 3.28 -6.40
C ARG A 89 1.86 4.33 -5.72
N MET A 90 1.60 5.60 -6.03
CA MET A 90 2.36 6.71 -5.47
C MET A 90 1.43 7.82 -5.02
N VAL A 91 1.62 8.28 -3.79
CA VAL A 91 0.99 9.51 -3.28
C VAL A 91 2.07 10.59 -3.21
N SER A 92 1.93 11.61 -4.05
CA SER A 92 2.92 12.68 -4.15
C SER A 92 2.58 13.85 -3.24
N GLY A 93 3.51 14.21 -2.35
CA GLY A 93 3.51 15.44 -1.57
C GLY A 93 4.79 16.25 -1.82
N GLU A 94 4.82 17.50 -1.36
CA GLU A 94 6.00 18.35 -1.50
C GLU A 94 7.18 17.85 -0.65
N GLU A 95 6.90 17.48 0.61
CA GLU A 95 7.90 17.05 1.58
C GLU A 95 8.06 15.53 1.66
N GLN A 96 7.00 14.80 1.29
CA GLN A 96 6.96 13.35 1.39
C GLN A 96 6.28 12.74 0.17
N VAL A 97 6.82 11.64 -0.30
CA VAL A 97 6.25 10.83 -1.39
C VAL A 97 6.10 9.41 -0.89
N ASN A 98 4.86 8.93 -0.76
CA ASN A 98 4.59 7.57 -0.35
C ASN A 98 4.60 6.64 -1.57
N LEU A 99 5.45 5.61 -1.50
CA LEU A 99 5.49 4.51 -2.43
C LEU A 99 4.75 3.33 -1.80
N ILE A 100 3.60 2.97 -2.36
CA ILE A 100 2.71 1.95 -1.83
C ILE A 100 2.73 0.77 -2.80
N PHE A 101 3.07 -0.41 -2.31
CA PHE A 101 3.11 -1.61 -3.15
C PHE A 101 3.06 -2.90 -2.33
N ASP A 102 2.63 -3.96 -2.98
CA ASP A 102 2.67 -5.31 -2.44
C ASP A 102 3.98 -5.98 -2.86
N MET A 103 4.65 -6.61 -1.91
CA MET A 103 5.90 -7.32 -2.12
C MET A 103 5.67 -8.82 -1.97
N GLU A 104 5.70 -9.53 -3.09
CA GLU A 104 5.58 -10.97 -3.15
C GLU A 104 6.92 -11.63 -2.82
N VAL A 105 6.93 -12.40 -1.73
CA VAL A 105 8.12 -13.09 -1.24
C VAL A 105 7.92 -14.60 -1.27
N PRO A 106 8.99 -15.41 -1.44
CA PRO A 106 8.92 -16.87 -1.30
C PRO A 106 8.32 -17.29 0.06
N TYR A 107 7.53 -18.36 0.04
CA TYR A 107 6.82 -18.84 1.23
C TYR A 107 7.73 -19.15 2.42
N GLU A 108 8.95 -19.61 2.14
CA GLU A 108 9.97 -19.98 3.13
C GLU A 108 10.63 -18.79 3.85
N TYR A 109 10.33 -17.53 3.45
CA TYR A 109 10.87 -16.36 4.12
C TYR A 109 10.17 -16.13 5.45
N ASP A 110 10.93 -16.19 6.54
CA ASP A 110 10.44 -15.86 7.87
C ASP A 110 10.24 -14.34 8.05
N GLU A 111 9.58 -13.96 9.13
CA GLU A 111 9.29 -12.54 9.43
C GLU A 111 10.57 -11.71 9.52
N LYS A 112 11.64 -12.27 10.08
CA LYS A 112 12.91 -11.56 10.22
C LYS A 112 13.51 -11.21 8.87
N LYS A 113 13.52 -12.16 7.93
CA LYS A 113 14.02 -11.91 6.57
C LYS A 113 13.15 -10.92 5.82
N GLN A 114 11.83 -10.99 5.99
CA GLN A 114 10.88 -10.03 5.41
C GLN A 114 11.14 -8.61 5.92
N ASP A 115 11.32 -8.44 7.23
CA ASP A 115 11.59 -7.14 7.84
C ASP A 115 12.96 -6.57 7.44
N GLU A 116 14.00 -7.40 7.41
CA GLU A 116 15.33 -6.99 6.93
C GLU A 116 15.27 -6.50 5.47
N LEU A 117 14.51 -7.18 4.62
CA LEU A 117 14.34 -6.82 3.22
C LEU A 117 13.59 -5.48 3.08
N LYS A 118 12.47 -5.31 3.80
CA LYS A 118 11.72 -4.04 3.83
C LYS A 118 12.59 -2.87 4.30
N MET A 119 13.32 -3.05 5.39
CA MET A 119 14.18 -1.99 5.95
C MET A 119 15.31 -1.62 4.99
N THR A 120 15.93 -2.60 4.36
CA THR A 120 17.03 -2.37 3.43
C THR A 120 16.54 -1.65 2.19
N LEU A 121 15.42 -2.10 1.62
CA LEU A 121 14.79 -1.46 0.47
C LEU A 121 14.42 0.00 0.75
N ALA A 122 13.75 0.25 1.88
CA ALA A 122 13.35 1.59 2.28
C ALA A 122 14.55 2.54 2.43
N LYS A 123 15.65 2.07 3.04
CA LYS A 123 16.88 2.86 3.18
C LYS A 123 17.51 3.20 1.82
N LEU A 124 17.58 2.25 0.91
CA LEU A 124 18.15 2.46 -0.42
C LEU A 124 17.30 3.42 -1.27
N LEU A 125 15.98 3.33 -1.14
CA LEU A 125 15.06 4.26 -1.80
C LEU A 125 15.19 5.67 -1.23
N GLN A 126 15.35 5.85 0.07
CA GLN A 126 15.60 7.16 0.68
C GLN A 126 16.94 7.78 0.29
N ILE A 127 17.94 6.96 -0.04
CA ILE A 127 19.20 7.46 -0.61
C ILE A 127 18.97 8.01 -2.03
N THR A 128 18.05 7.42 -2.78
CA THR A 128 17.69 7.87 -4.14
C THR A 128 16.88 9.17 -4.11
N ASP A 129 15.87 9.25 -3.25
CA ASP A 129 15.10 10.46 -2.96
C ASP A 129 14.70 10.44 -1.47
N SER A 130 15.20 11.42 -0.71
CA SER A 130 14.97 11.50 0.74
C SER A 130 13.51 11.65 1.14
N ARG A 131 12.63 12.03 0.19
CA ARG A 131 11.18 12.16 0.40
C ARG A 131 10.45 10.82 0.36
N TYR A 132 11.08 9.76 -0.17
CA TYR A 132 10.44 8.46 -0.33
C TYR A 132 10.16 7.81 1.03
N GLN A 133 8.90 7.46 1.23
CA GLN A 133 8.43 6.61 2.33
C GLN A 133 7.75 5.38 1.72
N CYS A 134 8.07 4.19 2.24
CA CYS A 134 7.53 2.95 1.71
C CYS A 134 6.41 2.42 2.60
N VAL A 135 5.27 2.11 1.99
CA VAL A 135 4.16 1.35 2.59
C VAL A 135 4.12 0.01 1.87
N ILE A 136 4.60 -1.03 2.53
CA ILE A 136 4.82 -2.35 1.92
C ILE A 136 3.94 -3.39 2.59
N THR A 137 3.05 -4.00 1.82
CA THR A 137 2.31 -5.21 2.22
C THR A 137 3.09 -6.43 1.77
N ILE A 138 3.25 -7.42 2.65
CA ILE A 138 3.89 -8.69 2.28
C ILE A 138 2.83 -9.68 1.80
N GLU A 139 3.04 -10.21 0.61
CA GLU A 139 2.32 -11.36 0.08
C GLU A 139 3.25 -12.56 -0.04
N ARG A 140 2.76 -13.75 0.32
CA ARG A 140 3.53 -14.99 0.20
C ARG A 140 3.14 -15.74 -1.06
N SER A 141 4.12 -15.98 -1.92
CA SER A 141 3.91 -16.84 -3.09
C SER A 141 3.88 -18.30 -2.69
N TYR A 142 2.75 -18.96 -3.00
CA TYR A 142 2.59 -20.41 -2.87
C TYR A 142 3.08 -21.17 -4.10
N ILE A 143 3.40 -20.45 -5.18
CA ILE A 143 3.90 -21.05 -6.41
C ILE A 143 5.42 -20.88 -6.38
N GLY A 144 6.12 -21.92 -5.95
CA GLY A 144 7.55 -22.01 -6.23
C GLY A 144 7.72 -21.80 -7.72
N SER A 145 8.47 -20.77 -8.13
CA SER A 145 8.82 -20.53 -9.52
C SER A 145 9.54 -21.79 -10.04
N ALA A 146 8.79 -22.66 -10.69
CA ALA A 146 9.36 -23.65 -11.56
C ALA A 146 10.01 -22.84 -12.70
N LYS A 147 11.29 -22.55 -12.54
CA LYS A 147 12.13 -22.19 -13.67
C LYS A 147 12.29 -23.48 -14.49
N GLU A 148 11.54 -23.61 -15.60
CA GLU A 148 12.00 -24.40 -16.74
C GLU A 148 13.09 -23.65 -17.49
#